data_1a42290c14eed042de537962f3633313
#
_entry.id   1a42290c14eed042de537962f3633313
#
_cell.length_a   1.000
_cell.length_b   1.000
_cell.length_c   1.000
_cell.angle_alpha   90.00
_cell.angle_beta   90.00
_cell.angle_gamma   90.00
#
_symmetry.space_group_name_H-M   'P 1'
#
loop_
_entity.id
_entity.type
_entity.pdbx_description
1 polymer ?
#
loop_
_entity_poly.entity_id
_entity_poly.type
_entity_poly.pdbx_seq_one_letter_code
_entity_poly.pdbx_strand_id
1 'polypeptide(L)'
;MVTSAWPYVNTVPHLGNMVGSVLSADVFARYLRMRGHEVVFVSGSDEHGTVIEVEAIRKGIHPKQLTDQAHEYIVKLWREWGISFDNYSRTESPVHKDFVRGLMMKIYSNGYMESRSQIVPYCPKDGIYLPDRFIRGICPYCGASDARGDQCDRCGRLLDPQDLVSPQCVFCGSRPVFKARRHWFFRLDKLESKILNWVLNNECLDENVRNFTVSWIKSGLSPRSVTRDNKWGIKAPFPGANDKTIYVWFDALLGYVSATIEFFMRRGEGERWKEFWMNPDARTSFFIGKDNIPFHSVILPAMLLASNDSYVLPTIISATEYLMFEGQKFSKRRRVGVWIDEALKIVSEADYWRYALIRMRPEDRDTNFKWVEFIRITNSELNDHIGNFIHRVLTLIWKHFKGRIPEVTRLDPLDREFNESIDRSWESYTAYMNRARLRAASDVVVKLAEKGNKYLNRKAPWARVKESVDEAGTALGLCFKASLYIAVMLYPIMPRLALRVLRMMNVEVREAPLIIKQPTELIKEGHRISRPSPPFKKLSRGLIKLLSSEEELAEFINKVREEVVKERPEFLRP
;
A
#
# COMPACT_ATOMS: atom_id res chain seq x y z
N MET A 1 -2.21 6.14 13.63
CA MET A 1 -2.87 6.09 12.29
C MET A 1 -1.99 5.42 11.27
N VAL A 2 -2.53 4.50 10.48
CA VAL A 2 -1.88 3.95 9.29
C VAL A 2 -2.79 4.20 8.09
N THR A 3 -2.22 4.63 6.98
CA THR A 3 -2.99 4.92 5.75
C THR A 3 -2.26 4.41 4.52
N SER A 4 -3.01 4.08 3.49
CA SER A 4 -2.49 3.84 2.14
C SER A 4 -3.03 4.88 1.17
N ALA A 5 -2.24 5.24 0.14
CA ALA A 5 -2.70 6.13 -0.91
C ALA A 5 -4.05 5.65 -1.46
N TRP A 6 -4.98 6.58 -1.64
CA TRP A 6 -6.30 6.27 -2.15
C TRP A 6 -6.21 5.89 -3.62
N PRO A 7 -6.62 4.66 -4.02
CA PRO A 7 -6.64 4.30 -5.42
C PRO A 7 -7.74 5.06 -6.17
N TYR A 8 -7.36 5.59 -7.34
CA TYR A 8 -8.31 6.19 -8.26
C TYR A 8 -9.13 5.09 -8.95
N VAL A 9 -10.46 5.20 -8.86
CA VAL A 9 -11.37 4.10 -9.26
C VAL A 9 -11.63 3.96 -10.76
N ASN A 10 -10.77 4.52 -11.60
CA ASN A 10 -10.87 4.36 -13.06
C ASN A 10 -10.32 3.01 -13.58
N THR A 11 -9.76 2.20 -12.71
CA THR A 11 -9.21 0.87 -13.02
C THR A 11 -9.11 0.02 -11.77
N VAL A 12 -9.07 -1.31 -11.94
CA VAL A 12 -8.66 -2.22 -10.88
C VAL A 12 -7.17 -1.97 -10.57
N PRO A 13 -6.76 -1.93 -9.31
CA PRO A 13 -5.34 -1.82 -8.95
C PRO A 13 -4.51 -2.99 -9.50
N HIS A 14 -3.28 -2.70 -9.93
CA HIS A 14 -2.31 -3.73 -10.33
C HIS A 14 -1.35 -4.06 -9.18
N LEU A 15 -0.52 -5.10 -9.34
CA LEU A 15 0.41 -5.56 -8.31
C LEU A 15 1.35 -4.45 -7.81
N GLY A 16 1.74 -3.51 -8.67
CA GLY A 16 2.56 -2.34 -8.28
C GLY A 16 1.83 -1.40 -7.32
N ASN A 17 0.53 -1.11 -7.57
CA ASN A 17 -0.29 -0.33 -6.63
C ASN A 17 -0.45 -1.09 -5.30
N MET A 18 -0.63 -2.41 -5.39
CA MET A 18 -0.80 -3.27 -4.22
C MET A 18 0.40 -3.18 -3.28
N VAL A 19 1.60 -3.47 -3.77
CA VAL A 19 2.81 -3.45 -2.94
C VAL A 19 3.27 -2.03 -2.60
N GLY A 20 3.02 -1.07 -3.49
CA GLY A 20 3.42 0.33 -3.29
C GLY A 20 2.66 1.02 -2.16
N SER A 21 1.41 0.62 -1.90
CA SER A 21 0.59 1.29 -0.90
C SER A 21 -0.21 0.33 -0.02
N VAL A 22 -1.24 -0.32 -0.54
CA VAL A 22 -2.26 -1.01 0.27
C VAL A 22 -1.70 -2.18 1.08
N LEU A 23 -0.97 -3.10 0.44
CA LEU A 23 -0.36 -4.24 1.11
C LEU A 23 0.69 -3.82 2.13
N SER A 24 1.53 -2.86 1.77
CA SER A 24 2.57 -2.35 2.67
C SER A 24 1.96 -1.73 3.93
N ALA A 25 0.89 -0.95 3.77
CA ALA A 25 0.16 -0.37 4.89
C ALA A 25 -0.50 -1.44 5.77
N ASP A 26 -1.12 -2.47 5.17
CA ASP A 26 -1.73 -3.58 5.91
C ASP A 26 -0.71 -4.37 6.73
N VAL A 27 0.43 -4.69 6.14
CA VAL A 27 1.54 -5.38 6.83
C VAL A 27 2.02 -4.56 8.04
N PHE A 28 2.19 -3.26 7.84
CA PHE A 28 2.62 -2.37 8.92
C PHE A 28 1.55 -2.21 10.01
N ALA A 29 0.29 -2.05 9.64
CA ALA A 29 -0.83 -1.96 10.59
C ALA A 29 -0.95 -3.23 11.44
N ARG A 30 -0.85 -4.41 10.81
CA ARG A 30 -0.84 -5.70 11.53
C ARG A 30 0.33 -5.83 12.47
N TYR A 31 1.52 -5.40 12.05
CA TYR A 31 2.69 -5.40 12.91
C TYR A 31 2.50 -4.50 14.13
N LEU A 32 2.03 -3.27 13.96
CA LEU A 32 1.80 -2.35 15.08
C LEU A 32 0.74 -2.90 16.05
N ARG A 33 -0.37 -3.44 15.54
CA ARG A 33 -1.39 -4.12 16.38
C ARG A 33 -0.80 -5.29 17.14
N MET A 34 0.01 -6.11 16.47
CA MET A 34 0.74 -7.22 17.09
C MET A 34 1.69 -6.73 18.21
N ARG A 35 2.25 -5.53 18.09
CA ARG A 35 3.09 -4.91 19.13
C ARG A 35 2.30 -4.23 20.24
N GLY A 36 0.96 -4.30 20.22
CA GLY A 36 0.07 -3.75 21.25
C GLY A 36 -0.24 -2.26 21.10
N HIS A 37 0.08 -1.66 19.95
CA HIS A 37 -0.34 -0.30 19.66
C HIS A 37 -1.83 -0.23 19.30
N GLU A 38 -2.49 0.83 19.72
CA GLU A 38 -3.80 1.16 19.20
C GLU A 38 -3.64 1.71 17.77
N VAL A 39 -4.27 1.04 16.80
CA VAL A 39 -4.09 1.34 15.38
C VAL A 39 -5.42 1.49 14.69
N VAL A 40 -5.63 2.62 14.03
CA VAL A 40 -6.70 2.81 13.04
C VAL A 40 -6.07 2.82 11.66
N PHE A 41 -6.50 1.87 10.82
CA PHE A 41 -6.02 1.72 9.44
C PHE A 41 -7.12 2.07 8.46
N VAL A 42 -6.95 3.19 7.75
CA VAL A 42 -7.93 3.70 6.80
C VAL A 42 -7.34 3.91 5.40
N SER A 43 -8.22 3.82 4.41
CA SER A 43 -8.00 4.26 3.05
C SER A 43 -9.36 4.56 2.41
N GLY A 44 -9.41 4.69 1.09
CA GLY A 44 -10.68 4.90 0.39
C GLY A 44 -10.50 4.97 -1.12
N SER A 45 -11.62 5.06 -1.81
CA SER A 45 -11.70 5.24 -3.25
C SER A 45 -11.67 6.73 -3.61
N ASP A 46 -10.70 7.11 -4.44
CA ASP A 46 -10.70 8.42 -5.09
C ASP A 46 -11.59 8.36 -6.33
N GLU A 47 -12.70 9.11 -6.28
CA GLU A 47 -13.82 9.00 -7.23
C GLU A 47 -14.11 10.26 -8.02
N HIS A 48 -13.43 11.36 -7.70
CA HIS A 48 -13.68 12.65 -8.32
C HIS A 48 -12.72 12.95 -9.49
N GLY A 49 -13.01 14.02 -10.20
CA GLY A 49 -12.15 14.55 -11.25
C GLY A 49 -12.53 14.18 -12.67
N THR A 50 -11.74 14.72 -13.60
CA THR A 50 -12.07 14.79 -15.02
C THR A 50 -12.09 13.43 -15.74
N VAL A 51 -11.29 12.45 -15.28
CA VAL A 51 -11.24 11.12 -15.94
C VAL A 51 -12.58 10.39 -15.81
N ILE A 52 -13.15 10.40 -14.60
CA ILE A 52 -14.46 9.79 -14.32
C ILE A 52 -15.56 10.55 -15.08
N GLU A 53 -15.50 11.89 -15.06
CA GLU A 53 -16.49 12.73 -15.72
C GLU A 53 -16.50 12.51 -17.24
N VAL A 54 -15.32 12.44 -17.89
CA VAL A 54 -15.20 12.14 -19.33
C VAL A 54 -15.83 10.81 -19.68
N GLU A 55 -15.56 9.77 -18.88
CA GLU A 55 -16.09 8.44 -19.15
C GLU A 55 -17.61 8.39 -18.94
N ALA A 56 -18.12 9.06 -17.91
CA ALA A 56 -19.54 9.16 -17.65
C ALA A 56 -20.30 9.88 -18.79
N ILE A 57 -19.74 10.98 -19.30
CA ILE A 57 -20.29 11.70 -20.45
C ILE A 57 -20.34 10.81 -21.70
N ARG A 58 -19.24 10.06 -21.97
CA ARG A 58 -19.19 9.13 -23.12
C ARG A 58 -20.24 8.03 -23.05
N LYS A 59 -20.54 7.55 -21.83
CA LYS A 59 -21.55 6.50 -21.60
C LYS A 59 -22.96 7.04 -21.43
N GLY A 60 -23.16 8.35 -21.34
CA GLY A 60 -24.47 8.97 -21.09
C GLY A 60 -25.05 8.64 -19.73
N ILE A 61 -24.24 8.38 -18.69
CA ILE A 61 -24.65 8.03 -17.33
C ILE A 61 -24.09 9.01 -16.30
N HIS A 62 -24.68 9.01 -15.11
CA HIS A 62 -24.18 9.86 -14.03
C HIS A 62 -22.85 9.30 -13.46
N PRO A 63 -21.81 10.11 -13.21
CA PRO A 63 -20.51 9.65 -12.70
C PRO A 63 -20.60 8.77 -11.44
N LYS A 64 -21.54 9.07 -10.53
CA LYS A 64 -21.78 8.30 -9.32
C LYS A 64 -22.11 6.83 -9.59
N GLN A 65 -22.81 6.52 -10.67
CA GLN A 65 -23.14 5.13 -11.02
C GLN A 65 -21.89 4.33 -11.37
N LEU A 66 -20.92 4.97 -12.04
CA LEU A 66 -19.62 4.34 -12.34
C LEU A 66 -18.82 4.08 -11.06
N THR A 67 -18.74 5.10 -10.20
CA THR A 67 -17.91 5.03 -9.00
C THR A 67 -18.49 4.12 -7.93
N ASP A 68 -19.82 4.03 -7.79
CA ASP A 68 -20.48 3.08 -6.88
C ASP A 68 -20.09 1.63 -7.21
N GLN A 69 -20.24 1.24 -8.48
CA GLN A 69 -19.89 -0.11 -8.93
C GLN A 69 -18.40 -0.41 -8.79
N ALA A 70 -17.54 0.56 -9.10
CA ALA A 70 -16.09 0.40 -8.97
C ALA A 70 -15.66 0.26 -7.51
N HIS A 71 -16.22 1.10 -6.63
CA HIS A 71 -15.93 1.06 -5.20
C HIS A 71 -16.33 -0.30 -4.60
N GLU A 72 -17.55 -0.78 -4.85
CA GLU A 72 -18.03 -2.07 -4.35
C GLU A 72 -17.14 -3.23 -4.81
N TYR A 73 -16.75 -3.23 -6.09
CA TYR A 73 -15.87 -4.25 -6.65
C TYR A 73 -14.47 -4.24 -6.00
N ILE A 74 -13.90 -3.05 -5.82
CA ILE A 74 -12.58 -2.89 -5.18
C ILE A 74 -12.64 -3.31 -3.70
N VAL A 75 -13.70 -2.96 -2.96
CA VAL A 75 -13.90 -3.40 -1.57
C VAL A 75 -13.98 -4.93 -1.47
N LYS A 76 -14.65 -5.59 -2.41
CA LYS A 76 -14.66 -7.07 -2.48
C LYS A 76 -13.24 -7.61 -2.62
N LEU A 77 -12.43 -7.06 -3.53
CA LEU A 77 -11.05 -7.51 -3.75
C LEU A 77 -10.17 -7.31 -2.51
N TRP A 78 -10.33 -6.21 -1.77
CA TRP A 78 -9.59 -6.01 -0.51
C TRP A 78 -9.88 -7.11 0.52
N ARG A 79 -11.13 -7.55 0.63
CA ARG A 79 -11.51 -8.66 1.52
C ARG A 79 -10.88 -9.98 1.07
N GLU A 80 -10.87 -10.27 -0.22
CA GLU A 80 -10.26 -11.47 -0.79
C GLU A 80 -8.75 -11.49 -0.55
N TRP A 81 -8.07 -10.34 -0.69
CA TRP A 81 -6.65 -10.17 -0.37
C TRP A 81 -6.36 -10.17 1.14
N GLY A 82 -7.38 -10.18 1.98
CA GLY A 82 -7.24 -10.17 3.44
C GLY A 82 -6.69 -8.84 3.97
N ILE A 83 -7.01 -7.71 3.35
CA ILE A 83 -6.63 -6.38 3.84
C ILE A 83 -7.49 -6.00 5.05
N SER A 84 -6.87 -5.54 6.12
CA SER A 84 -7.49 -5.32 7.43
C SER A 84 -7.84 -3.86 7.72
N PHE A 85 -8.42 -3.16 6.75
CA PHE A 85 -8.93 -1.81 6.98
C PHE A 85 -9.94 -1.76 8.12
N ASP A 86 -9.83 -0.77 8.99
CA ASP A 86 -10.89 -0.41 9.94
C ASP A 86 -12.00 0.37 9.23
N ASN A 87 -11.61 1.23 8.27
CA ASN A 87 -12.53 1.87 7.34
C ASN A 87 -11.90 2.04 5.96
N TYR A 88 -12.59 1.56 4.93
CA TYR A 88 -12.30 1.88 3.54
C TYR A 88 -13.43 2.78 3.03
N SER A 89 -13.17 4.09 3.03
CA SER A 89 -14.12 5.14 2.70
C SER A 89 -14.12 5.48 1.19
N ARG A 90 -14.66 6.62 0.83
CA ARG A 90 -14.76 7.12 -0.56
C ARG A 90 -14.92 8.63 -0.57
N THR A 91 -14.43 9.32 -1.62
CA THR A 91 -14.58 10.78 -1.74
C THR A 91 -16.04 11.20 -1.93
N GLU A 92 -16.93 10.31 -2.38
CA GLU A 92 -18.37 10.53 -2.43
C GLU A 92 -19.09 10.45 -1.07
N SER A 93 -18.40 10.05 0.02
CA SER A 93 -18.98 10.05 1.36
C SER A 93 -19.44 11.46 1.78
N PRO A 94 -20.67 11.60 2.34
CA PRO A 94 -21.12 12.88 2.90
C PRO A 94 -20.17 13.44 3.96
N VAL A 95 -19.66 12.58 4.85
CA VAL A 95 -18.69 12.98 5.89
C VAL A 95 -17.43 13.57 5.28
N HIS A 96 -16.94 12.97 4.20
CA HIS A 96 -15.78 13.48 3.47
C HIS A 96 -16.05 14.84 2.86
N LYS A 97 -17.15 14.99 2.12
CA LYS A 97 -17.54 16.24 1.46
C LYS A 97 -17.70 17.40 2.44
N ASP A 98 -18.31 17.14 3.59
CA ASP A 98 -18.52 18.15 4.63
C ASP A 98 -17.20 18.54 5.28
N PHE A 99 -16.35 17.57 5.59
CA PHE A 99 -15.02 17.82 6.15
C PHE A 99 -14.15 18.66 5.21
N VAL A 100 -14.09 18.28 3.92
CA VAL A 100 -13.31 19.02 2.91
C VAL A 100 -13.80 20.45 2.78
N ARG A 101 -15.11 20.67 2.66
CA ARG A 101 -15.69 22.03 2.58
C ARG A 101 -15.36 22.87 3.81
N GLY A 102 -15.49 22.28 5.01
CA GLY A 102 -15.18 22.95 6.27
C GLY A 102 -13.72 23.36 6.37
N LEU A 103 -12.79 22.42 6.10
CA LEU A 103 -11.36 22.70 6.16
C LEU A 103 -10.92 23.73 5.11
N MET A 104 -11.43 23.64 3.87
CA MET A 104 -11.11 24.59 2.81
C MET A 104 -11.60 26.00 3.14
N MET A 105 -12.80 26.15 3.74
CA MET A 105 -13.26 27.45 4.24
C MET A 105 -12.39 28.00 5.36
N LYS A 106 -11.94 27.15 6.25
CA LYS A 106 -11.03 27.54 7.34
C LYS A 106 -9.69 28.03 6.79
N ILE A 107 -9.10 27.32 5.83
CA ILE A 107 -7.88 27.73 5.14
C ILE A 107 -8.07 29.08 4.41
N TYR A 108 -9.25 29.27 3.79
CA TYR A 108 -9.62 30.54 3.15
C TYR A 108 -9.69 31.68 4.19
N SER A 109 -10.41 31.48 5.29
CA SER A 109 -10.57 32.47 6.35
C SER A 109 -9.25 32.84 7.05
N ASN A 110 -8.30 31.89 7.11
CA ASN A 110 -6.95 32.11 7.65
C ASN A 110 -6.01 32.83 6.66
N GLY A 111 -6.49 33.25 5.48
CA GLY A 111 -5.72 34.05 4.52
C GLY A 111 -4.69 33.26 3.68
N TYR A 112 -4.86 31.94 3.58
CA TYR A 112 -4.00 31.08 2.75
C TYR A 112 -4.59 30.79 1.36
N MET A 113 -5.71 31.41 1.00
CA MET A 113 -6.30 31.35 -0.34
C MET A 113 -6.38 32.72 -0.97
N GLU A 114 -6.12 32.79 -2.26
CA GLU A 114 -6.33 33.99 -3.06
C GLU A 114 -7.04 33.65 -4.37
N SER A 115 -7.77 34.60 -4.96
CA SER A 115 -8.37 34.43 -6.27
C SER A 115 -7.56 35.17 -7.33
N ARG A 116 -7.30 34.47 -8.46
CA ARG A 116 -6.60 35.03 -9.61
C ARG A 116 -7.34 34.72 -10.90
N SER A 117 -7.15 35.55 -11.91
CA SER A 117 -7.52 35.22 -13.29
C SER A 117 -6.50 34.25 -13.87
N GLN A 118 -6.98 33.15 -14.44
CA GLN A 118 -6.16 32.17 -15.17
C GLN A 118 -6.75 31.99 -16.57
N ILE A 119 -5.88 31.86 -17.56
CA ILE A 119 -6.29 31.54 -18.92
C ILE A 119 -6.54 30.03 -19.01
N VAL A 120 -7.74 29.63 -19.41
CA VAL A 120 -8.16 28.23 -19.50
C VAL A 120 -8.76 27.92 -20.87
N PRO A 121 -8.60 26.69 -21.40
CA PRO A 121 -9.17 26.31 -22.69
C PRO A 121 -10.69 26.14 -22.58
N TYR A 122 -11.39 26.59 -23.62
CA TYR A 122 -12.85 26.50 -23.77
C TYR A 122 -13.18 25.95 -25.15
N CYS A 123 -14.06 24.97 -25.23
CA CYS A 123 -14.58 24.45 -26.49
C CYS A 123 -15.83 25.24 -26.91
N PRO A 124 -15.78 26.05 -28.00
CA PRO A 124 -16.96 26.78 -28.45
C PRO A 124 -18.08 25.87 -28.96
N LYS A 125 -17.71 24.71 -29.55
CA LYS A 125 -18.67 23.75 -30.10
C LYS A 125 -19.48 23.03 -29.04
N ASP A 126 -18.81 22.57 -27.97
CA ASP A 126 -19.46 21.84 -26.89
C ASP A 126 -19.93 22.76 -25.76
N GLY A 127 -19.56 24.06 -25.77
CA GLY A 127 -19.95 25.03 -24.75
C GLY A 127 -19.35 24.80 -23.36
N ILE A 128 -18.19 24.12 -23.28
CA ILE A 128 -17.59 23.70 -22.00
C ILE A 128 -16.12 24.16 -21.88
N TYR A 129 -15.68 24.37 -20.64
CA TYR A 129 -14.26 24.49 -20.32
C TYR A 129 -13.58 23.12 -20.35
N LEU A 130 -12.29 23.10 -20.69
CA LEU A 130 -11.52 21.87 -20.92
C LEU A 130 -10.40 21.69 -19.89
N PRO A 131 -10.73 21.45 -18.59
CA PRO A 131 -9.71 21.22 -17.58
C PRO A 131 -8.97 19.90 -17.81
N ASP A 132 -7.68 19.87 -17.52
CA ASP A 132 -6.82 18.69 -17.40
C ASP A 132 -6.98 17.68 -18.55
N ARG A 133 -7.82 16.65 -18.36
CA ARG A 133 -8.03 15.52 -19.29
C ARG A 133 -9.08 15.78 -20.39
N PHE A 134 -9.74 16.92 -20.37
CA PHE A 134 -10.72 17.32 -21.39
C PHE A 134 -10.07 17.85 -22.66
N ILE A 135 -8.77 18.16 -22.61
CA ILE A 135 -7.96 18.62 -23.75
C ILE A 135 -6.82 17.64 -24.03
N ARG A 136 -6.49 17.50 -25.29
CA ARG A 136 -5.31 16.75 -25.76
C ARG A 136 -4.60 17.52 -26.86
N GLY A 137 -3.33 17.19 -27.07
CA GLY A 137 -2.52 17.78 -28.12
C GLY A 137 -1.16 17.11 -28.21
N ILE A 138 -0.24 17.72 -28.96
CA ILE A 138 1.14 17.23 -29.06
C ILE A 138 1.96 17.83 -27.93
N CYS A 139 2.72 16.99 -27.23
CA CYS A 139 3.63 17.43 -26.18
C CYS A 139 4.76 18.29 -26.77
N PRO A 140 4.98 19.52 -26.30
CA PRO A 140 6.04 20.38 -26.79
C PRO A 140 7.44 19.85 -26.48
N TYR A 141 7.59 18.97 -25.50
CA TYR A 141 8.89 18.47 -25.03
C TYR A 141 9.34 17.16 -25.69
N CYS A 142 8.41 16.24 -25.97
CA CYS A 142 8.77 14.91 -26.48
C CYS A 142 8.04 14.52 -27.78
N GLY A 143 7.18 15.39 -28.32
CA GLY A 143 6.44 15.15 -29.57
C GLY A 143 5.35 14.08 -29.49
N ALA A 144 4.97 13.61 -28.28
CA ALA A 144 3.88 12.64 -28.11
C ALA A 144 2.54 13.26 -28.58
N SER A 145 1.82 12.57 -29.46
CA SER A 145 0.61 13.09 -30.15
C SER A 145 -0.67 13.07 -29.31
N ASP A 146 -0.65 12.51 -28.09
CA ASP A 146 -1.82 12.39 -27.22
C ASP A 146 -1.50 12.86 -25.79
N ALA A 147 -0.75 13.96 -25.67
CA ALA A 147 -0.47 14.58 -24.38
C ALA A 147 -1.72 15.26 -23.84
N ARG A 148 -1.91 15.20 -22.51
CA ARG A 148 -3.03 15.81 -21.81
C ARG A 148 -2.67 17.21 -21.31
N GLY A 149 -3.68 17.99 -20.94
CA GLY A 149 -3.48 19.37 -20.52
C GLY A 149 -2.80 19.53 -19.15
N ASP A 150 -2.70 18.45 -18.37
CA ASP A 150 -2.09 18.42 -17.03
C ASP A 150 -0.68 17.78 -17.04
N GLN A 151 -0.49 16.71 -17.84
CA GLN A 151 0.74 15.94 -17.85
C GLN A 151 0.87 15.12 -19.12
N CYS A 152 2.08 14.96 -19.62
CA CYS A 152 2.37 14.05 -20.73
C CYS A 152 2.57 12.62 -20.23
N ASP A 153 1.71 11.70 -20.65
CA ASP A 153 1.79 10.27 -20.27
C ASP A 153 3.09 9.58 -20.76
N ARG A 154 3.78 10.14 -21.79
CA ARG A 154 5.02 9.57 -22.33
C ARG A 154 6.26 10.00 -21.58
N CYS A 155 6.46 11.31 -21.38
CA CYS A 155 7.68 11.85 -20.75
C CYS A 155 7.50 12.25 -19.30
N GLY A 156 6.27 12.21 -18.76
CA GLY A 156 5.94 12.51 -17.35
C GLY A 156 6.00 14.00 -16.99
N ARG A 157 6.31 14.91 -17.93
CA ARG A 157 6.37 16.34 -17.65
C ARG A 157 4.97 16.92 -17.43
N LEU A 158 4.86 17.79 -16.44
CA LEU A 158 3.69 18.62 -16.24
C LEU A 158 3.55 19.59 -17.42
N LEU A 159 2.31 19.80 -17.85
CA LEU A 159 1.97 20.65 -18.98
C LEU A 159 0.97 21.72 -18.55
N ASP A 160 1.04 22.87 -19.17
CA ASP A 160 -0.06 23.83 -19.24
C ASP A 160 -0.84 23.57 -20.53
N PRO A 161 -2.18 23.59 -20.52
CA PRO A 161 -3.00 23.46 -21.73
C PRO A 161 -2.59 24.40 -22.88
N GLN A 162 -2.04 25.57 -22.56
CA GLN A 162 -1.56 26.54 -23.53
C GLN A 162 -0.30 26.11 -24.28
N ASP A 163 0.51 25.24 -23.66
CA ASP A 163 1.77 24.76 -24.24
C ASP A 163 1.55 23.62 -25.22
N LEU A 164 0.38 23.00 -25.24
CA LEU A 164 0.07 21.91 -26.17
C LEU A 164 0.10 22.40 -27.61
N VAL A 165 0.84 21.69 -28.45
CA VAL A 165 0.82 21.95 -29.90
C VAL A 165 -0.44 21.30 -30.50
N SER A 166 -1.16 22.07 -31.32
CA SER A 166 -2.44 21.66 -31.94
C SER A 166 -3.47 21.10 -30.92
N PRO A 167 -3.83 21.86 -29.87
CA PRO A 167 -4.76 21.40 -28.85
C PRO A 167 -6.15 21.12 -29.44
N GLN A 168 -6.81 20.06 -28.91
CA GLN A 168 -8.13 19.61 -29.35
C GLN A 168 -9.00 19.22 -28.16
N CYS A 169 -10.30 19.51 -28.25
CA CYS A 169 -11.30 18.99 -27.35
C CYS A 169 -11.39 17.46 -27.48
N VAL A 170 -11.39 16.72 -26.36
CA VAL A 170 -11.48 15.25 -26.39
C VAL A 170 -12.86 14.72 -26.81
N PHE A 171 -13.89 15.55 -26.77
CA PHE A 171 -15.26 15.16 -27.12
C PHE A 171 -15.56 15.35 -28.61
N CYS A 172 -15.28 16.53 -29.16
CA CYS A 172 -15.64 16.85 -30.53
C CYS A 172 -14.44 17.07 -31.49
N GLY A 173 -13.21 17.01 -30.99
CA GLY A 173 -11.98 17.21 -31.77
C GLY A 173 -11.73 18.65 -32.21
N SER A 174 -12.62 19.62 -31.92
CA SER A 174 -12.46 21.01 -32.33
C SER A 174 -11.31 21.70 -31.59
N ARG A 175 -10.73 22.72 -32.23
CA ARG A 175 -9.71 23.56 -31.60
C ARG A 175 -10.34 24.44 -30.53
N PRO A 176 -9.81 24.44 -29.28
CA PRO A 176 -10.31 25.30 -28.22
C PRO A 176 -9.89 26.77 -28.44
N VAL A 177 -10.65 27.66 -27.80
CA VAL A 177 -10.25 29.05 -27.57
C VAL A 177 -9.83 29.20 -26.11
N PHE A 178 -8.97 30.15 -25.82
CA PHE A 178 -8.51 30.41 -24.46
C PHE A 178 -9.23 31.60 -23.87
N LYS A 179 -9.82 31.44 -22.68
CA LYS A 179 -10.60 32.46 -21.98
C LYS A 179 -10.08 32.68 -20.57
N ALA A 180 -10.15 33.92 -20.10
CA ALA A 180 -9.82 34.24 -18.71
C ALA A 180 -10.93 33.73 -17.78
N ARG A 181 -10.55 33.01 -16.75
CA ARG A 181 -11.44 32.51 -15.71
C ARG A 181 -10.86 32.76 -14.33
N ARG A 182 -11.71 33.08 -13.38
CA ARG A 182 -11.32 33.24 -11.98
C ARG A 182 -11.18 31.86 -11.32
N HIS A 183 -10.01 31.61 -10.70
CA HIS A 183 -9.72 30.43 -9.90
C HIS A 183 -9.16 30.80 -8.54
N TRP A 184 -9.25 29.88 -7.58
CA TRP A 184 -8.69 30.05 -6.23
C TRP A 184 -7.40 29.27 -6.11
N PHE A 185 -6.39 29.91 -5.52
CA PHE A 185 -5.04 29.39 -5.40
C PHE A 185 -4.66 29.29 -3.93
N PHE A 186 -4.16 28.13 -3.54
CA PHE A 186 -3.60 27.92 -2.21
C PHE A 186 -2.19 28.51 -2.14
N ARG A 187 -1.96 29.39 -1.15
CA ARG A 187 -0.71 30.12 -0.92
C ARG A 187 0.33 29.23 -0.26
N LEU A 188 0.79 28.23 -1.01
CA LEU A 188 1.78 27.25 -0.57
C LEU A 188 3.12 27.93 -0.21
N ASP A 189 3.47 28.98 -0.91
CA ASP A 189 4.63 29.83 -0.68
C ASP A 189 4.70 30.38 0.76
N LYS A 190 3.58 30.70 1.39
CA LYS A 190 3.53 31.19 2.79
C LYS A 190 3.90 30.13 3.83
N LEU A 191 4.02 28.88 3.46
CA LEU A 191 4.22 27.75 4.36
C LEU A 191 5.59 27.09 4.20
N GLU A 192 6.45 27.56 3.28
CA GLU A 192 7.77 26.98 2.98
C GLU A 192 8.61 26.73 4.22
N SER A 193 8.78 27.76 5.06
CA SER A 193 9.62 27.68 6.26
C SER A 193 9.07 26.68 7.29
N LYS A 194 7.75 26.60 7.45
CA LYS A 194 7.11 25.66 8.38
C LYS A 194 7.28 24.23 7.91
N ILE A 195 7.07 23.98 6.61
CA ILE A 195 7.23 22.64 6.00
C ILE A 195 8.70 22.21 6.04
N LEU A 196 9.63 23.12 5.69
CA LEU A 196 11.06 22.85 5.73
C LEU A 196 11.52 22.48 7.15
N ASN A 197 11.11 23.25 8.15
CA ASN A 197 11.42 22.95 9.54
C ASN A 197 10.90 21.57 9.98
N TRP A 198 9.67 21.23 9.62
CA TRP A 198 9.11 19.89 9.91
C TRP A 198 9.91 18.78 9.23
N VAL A 199 10.24 18.91 7.93
CA VAL A 199 10.99 17.88 7.19
C VAL A 199 12.38 17.67 7.75
N LEU A 200 13.09 18.76 8.12
CA LEU A 200 14.45 18.68 8.66
C LEU A 200 14.50 18.04 10.05
N ASN A 201 13.46 18.23 10.86
CA ASN A 201 13.36 17.67 12.22
C ASN A 201 12.65 16.30 12.29
N ASN A 202 12.15 15.78 11.19
CA ASN A 202 11.49 14.48 11.16
C ASN A 202 12.44 13.38 10.69
N GLU A 203 13.06 12.68 11.64
CA GLU A 203 14.02 11.59 11.38
C GLU A 203 13.38 10.31 10.81
N CYS A 204 12.06 10.19 10.89
CA CYS A 204 11.32 9.00 10.44
C CYS A 204 10.97 9.03 8.94
N LEU A 205 11.22 10.13 8.23
CA LEU A 205 10.98 10.21 6.79
C LEU A 205 12.01 9.40 6.00
N ASP A 206 11.54 8.65 4.99
CA ASP A 206 12.41 8.00 4.03
C ASP A 206 13.31 9.04 3.32
N GLU A 207 14.53 8.65 2.98
CA GLU A 207 15.53 9.56 2.42
C GLU A 207 15.08 10.19 1.08
N ASN A 208 14.46 9.39 0.20
CA ASN A 208 13.92 9.88 -1.06
C ASN A 208 12.83 10.95 -0.84
N VAL A 209 11.96 10.78 0.16
CA VAL A 209 10.92 11.77 0.54
C VAL A 209 11.56 13.06 1.04
N ARG A 210 12.52 12.96 1.96
CA ARG A 210 13.24 14.12 2.50
C ARG A 210 13.96 14.88 1.40
N ASN A 211 14.74 14.19 0.57
CA ASN A 211 15.55 14.81 -0.48
C ASN A 211 14.66 15.50 -1.53
N PHE A 212 13.59 14.83 -1.97
CA PHE A 212 12.63 15.43 -2.89
C PHE A 212 12.01 16.72 -2.30
N THR A 213 11.51 16.64 -1.07
CA THR A 213 10.79 17.75 -0.44
C THR A 213 11.69 18.96 -0.23
N VAL A 214 12.90 18.74 0.30
CA VAL A 214 13.89 19.82 0.49
C VAL A 214 14.28 20.44 -0.84
N SER A 215 14.50 19.63 -1.89
CA SER A 215 14.84 20.12 -3.22
C SER A 215 13.72 20.99 -3.80
N TRP A 216 12.46 20.55 -3.68
CA TRP A 216 11.34 21.32 -4.20
C TRP A 216 11.13 22.65 -3.44
N ILE A 217 11.23 22.64 -2.10
CA ILE A 217 11.14 23.88 -1.31
C ILE A 217 12.25 24.85 -1.68
N LYS A 218 13.50 24.37 -1.84
CA LYS A 218 14.63 25.23 -2.26
C LYS A 218 14.47 25.84 -3.64
N SER A 219 13.70 25.21 -4.55
CA SER A 219 13.38 25.79 -5.85
C SER A 219 12.25 26.85 -5.80
N GLY A 220 11.67 27.07 -4.62
CA GLY A 220 10.55 27.96 -4.38
C GLY A 220 9.18 27.31 -4.61
N LEU A 221 8.32 27.34 -3.61
CA LEU A 221 6.94 26.88 -3.76
C LEU A 221 6.09 28.01 -4.35
N SER A 222 5.28 27.71 -5.33
CA SER A 222 4.36 28.65 -5.96
C SER A 222 2.91 28.36 -5.54
N PRO A 223 2.02 29.36 -5.53
CA PRO A 223 0.60 29.15 -5.31
C PRO A 223 0.02 28.12 -6.28
N ARG A 224 -0.83 27.20 -5.77
CA ARG A 224 -1.43 26.11 -6.54
C ARG A 224 -2.92 26.27 -6.70
N SER A 225 -3.43 26.14 -7.93
CA SER A 225 -4.86 26.23 -8.21
C SER A 225 -5.63 25.08 -7.53
N VAL A 226 -6.59 25.47 -6.69
CA VAL A 226 -7.44 24.54 -5.90
C VAL A 226 -8.76 24.25 -6.59
N THR A 227 -9.17 25.07 -7.56
CA THR A 227 -10.47 24.93 -8.23
C THR A 227 -10.35 24.48 -9.68
N ARG A 228 -11.39 23.81 -10.15
CA ARG A 228 -11.54 23.36 -11.54
C ARG A 228 -12.91 23.72 -12.10
N ASP A 229 -13.00 23.78 -13.43
CA ASP A 229 -14.25 24.09 -14.17
C ASP A 229 -15.06 22.81 -14.52
N ASN A 230 -14.72 21.65 -13.97
CA ASN A 230 -15.49 20.42 -14.14
C ASN A 230 -16.72 20.40 -13.22
N LYS A 231 -17.64 19.45 -13.44
CA LYS A 231 -18.90 19.32 -12.67
C LYS A 231 -18.83 18.24 -11.61
N TRP A 232 -18.03 17.19 -11.84
CA TRP A 232 -17.90 16.04 -10.95
C TRP A 232 -16.79 16.25 -9.93
N GLY A 233 -17.18 16.44 -8.68
CA GLY A 233 -16.29 16.74 -7.55
C GLY A 233 -17.00 17.54 -6.47
N ILE A 234 -16.29 17.85 -5.39
CA ILE A 234 -16.81 18.65 -4.29
C ILE A 234 -16.94 20.11 -4.74
N LYS A 235 -18.12 20.70 -4.55
CA LYS A 235 -18.32 22.12 -4.86
C LYS A 235 -17.42 23.00 -3.99
N ALA A 236 -16.71 23.92 -4.64
CA ALA A 236 -15.81 24.85 -3.97
C ALA A 236 -16.61 25.78 -3.05
N PRO A 237 -16.27 25.88 -1.76
CA PRO A 237 -17.07 26.63 -0.78
C PRO A 237 -16.74 28.13 -0.77
N PHE A 238 -15.82 28.59 -1.62
CA PHE A 238 -15.34 29.97 -1.59
C PHE A 238 -16.37 30.96 -2.15
N PRO A 239 -16.45 32.20 -1.60
CA PRO A 239 -17.32 33.23 -2.15
C PRO A 239 -17.06 33.48 -3.63
N GLY A 240 -18.11 33.35 -4.45
CA GLY A 240 -18.03 33.51 -5.91
C GLY A 240 -17.46 32.31 -6.69
N ALA A 241 -17.33 31.14 -6.06
CA ALA A 241 -16.86 29.90 -6.68
C ALA A 241 -17.97 28.88 -6.95
N ASN A 242 -19.25 29.29 -7.04
CA ASN A 242 -20.42 28.40 -7.13
C ASN A 242 -20.39 27.44 -8.33
N ASP A 243 -19.71 27.84 -9.41
CA ASP A 243 -19.54 27.07 -10.65
C ASP A 243 -18.26 26.22 -10.70
N LYS A 244 -17.54 26.14 -9.58
CA LYS A 244 -16.28 25.43 -9.46
C LYS A 244 -16.38 24.18 -8.59
N THR A 245 -15.47 23.25 -8.83
CA THR A 245 -15.19 22.13 -7.92
C THR A 245 -13.80 22.26 -7.33
N ILE A 246 -13.58 21.61 -6.17
CA ILE A 246 -12.26 21.41 -5.60
C ILE A 246 -11.46 20.47 -6.50
N TYR A 247 -10.19 20.77 -6.74
CA TYR A 247 -9.29 19.91 -7.48
C TYR A 247 -9.03 18.62 -6.71
N VAL A 248 -9.16 17.48 -7.38
CA VAL A 248 -9.12 16.12 -6.80
C VAL A 248 -7.94 15.86 -5.85
N TRP A 249 -6.78 16.41 -6.10
CA TRP A 249 -5.62 16.25 -5.21
C TRP A 249 -5.74 16.99 -3.87
N PHE A 250 -6.49 18.10 -3.80
CA PHE A 250 -6.80 18.76 -2.53
C PHE A 250 -7.96 18.10 -1.79
N ASP A 251 -8.80 17.42 -2.53
CA ASP A 251 -9.93 16.66 -2.05
C ASP A 251 -9.46 15.31 -1.46
N ALA A 252 -8.88 14.42 -2.27
CA ALA A 252 -8.51 13.07 -1.90
C ALA A 252 -7.52 12.98 -0.72
N LEU A 253 -6.58 13.93 -0.60
CA LEU A 253 -5.63 13.97 0.52
C LEU A 253 -6.30 14.15 1.88
N LEU A 254 -7.42 14.83 1.94
CA LEU A 254 -8.19 15.03 3.17
C LEU A 254 -9.03 13.80 3.54
N GLY A 255 -9.10 12.84 2.64
CA GLY A 255 -9.77 11.56 2.83
C GLY A 255 -9.24 10.76 4.01
N TYR A 256 -7.95 10.88 4.31
CA TYR A 256 -7.35 10.18 5.46
C TYR A 256 -7.96 10.62 6.79
N VAL A 257 -8.18 11.91 6.96
CA VAL A 257 -8.82 12.47 8.17
C VAL A 257 -10.31 12.13 8.18
N SER A 258 -11.01 12.38 7.09
CA SER A 258 -12.46 12.14 7.01
C SER A 258 -12.83 10.66 7.14
N ALA A 259 -12.02 9.73 6.61
CA ALA A 259 -12.25 8.30 6.79
C ALA A 259 -12.07 7.87 8.26
N THR A 260 -11.20 8.55 9.00
CA THR A 260 -11.05 8.35 10.45
C THR A 260 -12.26 8.89 11.20
N ILE A 261 -12.73 10.08 10.84
CA ILE A 261 -13.97 10.67 11.39
C ILE A 261 -15.14 9.71 11.16
N GLU A 262 -15.32 9.24 9.92
CA GLU A 262 -16.40 8.32 9.55
C GLU A 262 -16.34 7.02 10.34
N PHE A 263 -15.15 6.45 10.56
CA PHE A 263 -14.95 5.25 11.38
C PHE A 263 -15.48 5.44 12.80
N PHE A 264 -15.08 6.51 13.47
CA PHE A 264 -15.50 6.76 14.85
C PHE A 264 -16.98 7.20 14.95
N MET A 265 -17.50 7.93 13.97
CA MET A 265 -18.93 8.26 13.91
C MET A 265 -19.80 6.99 13.83
N ARG A 266 -19.44 6.02 13.00
CA ARG A 266 -20.17 4.73 12.88
C ARG A 266 -20.15 3.92 14.18
N ARG A 267 -19.20 4.16 15.06
CA ARG A 267 -19.06 3.51 16.38
C ARG A 267 -19.76 4.29 17.50
N GLY A 268 -20.31 5.47 17.21
CA GLY A 268 -20.84 6.36 18.24
C GLY A 268 -19.77 7.08 19.07
N GLU A 269 -18.51 7.07 18.62
CA GLU A 269 -17.35 7.65 19.29
C GLU A 269 -16.86 8.92 18.53
N GLY A 270 -17.79 9.78 18.09
CA GLY A 270 -17.57 10.81 17.06
C GLY A 270 -16.37 11.73 17.23
N GLU A 271 -15.98 12.10 18.46
CA GLU A 271 -14.85 13.01 18.72
C GLU A 271 -13.49 12.29 18.86
N ARG A 272 -13.50 10.97 18.96
CA ARG A 272 -12.29 10.17 19.23
C ARG A 272 -11.25 10.21 18.10
N TRP A 273 -11.65 10.55 16.88
CA TRP A 273 -10.71 10.73 15.77
C TRP A 273 -9.61 11.76 16.07
N LYS A 274 -9.88 12.73 16.98
CA LYS A 274 -8.91 13.75 17.41
C LYS A 274 -7.72 13.15 18.16
N GLU A 275 -7.91 12.04 18.88
CA GLU A 275 -6.82 11.31 19.55
C GLU A 275 -5.77 10.81 18.55
N PHE A 276 -6.16 10.58 17.31
CA PHE A 276 -5.29 10.06 16.25
C PHE A 276 -4.72 11.15 15.34
N TRP A 277 -5.35 12.32 15.28
CA TRP A 277 -4.95 13.40 14.37
C TRP A 277 -4.52 14.70 15.04
N MET A 278 -4.87 14.91 16.32
CA MET A 278 -4.61 16.15 17.07
C MET A 278 -3.87 15.93 18.38
N ASN A 279 -3.69 14.67 18.81
CA ASN A 279 -2.87 14.36 19.98
C ASN A 279 -1.38 14.38 19.57
N PRO A 280 -0.50 15.15 20.26
CA PRO A 280 0.93 15.22 19.96
C PRO A 280 1.66 13.87 20.02
N ASP A 281 1.17 12.92 20.82
CA ASP A 281 1.73 11.56 20.94
C ASP A 281 1.28 10.63 19.81
N ALA A 282 0.27 11.02 19.04
CA ALA A 282 -0.19 10.22 17.91
C ALA A 282 0.84 10.23 16.79
N ARG A 283 0.92 9.09 16.09
CA ARG A 283 1.79 8.94 14.91
C ARG A 283 0.96 8.60 13.69
N THR A 284 1.28 9.24 12.58
CA THR A 284 0.62 9.01 11.30
C THR A 284 1.61 8.44 10.28
N SER A 285 1.22 7.34 9.63
CA SER A 285 2.08 6.61 8.69
C SER A 285 1.38 6.47 7.35
N PHE A 286 2.02 6.95 6.29
CA PHE A 286 1.50 6.98 4.93
C PHE A 286 2.30 6.05 4.03
N PHE A 287 1.62 5.14 3.32
CA PHE A 287 2.22 4.22 2.36
C PHE A 287 1.79 4.63 0.95
N ILE A 288 2.76 5.04 0.13
CA ILE A 288 2.53 5.68 -1.17
C ILE A 288 3.54 5.21 -2.22
N GLY A 289 3.24 5.42 -3.50
CA GLY A 289 4.25 5.40 -4.56
C GLY A 289 5.00 6.74 -4.65
N LYS A 290 6.22 6.74 -5.17
CA LYS A 290 7.08 7.95 -5.29
C LYS A 290 6.42 9.14 -5.99
N ASP A 291 5.52 8.89 -6.94
CA ASP A 291 4.79 9.96 -7.66
C ASP A 291 3.89 10.79 -6.74
N ASN A 292 3.54 10.24 -5.56
CA ASN A 292 2.69 10.89 -4.58
C ASN A 292 3.46 11.66 -3.49
N ILE A 293 4.80 11.64 -3.53
CA ILE A 293 5.64 12.36 -2.56
C ILE A 293 5.25 13.83 -2.46
N PRO A 294 5.10 14.60 -3.58
CA PRO A 294 4.75 16.02 -3.53
C PRO A 294 3.48 16.31 -2.72
N PHE A 295 2.51 15.43 -2.87
CA PHE A 295 1.19 15.59 -2.26
C PHE A 295 1.22 15.30 -0.75
N HIS A 296 1.97 14.28 -0.33
CA HIS A 296 2.01 13.83 1.07
C HIS A 296 3.07 14.53 1.92
N SER A 297 4.15 15.03 1.30
CA SER A 297 5.23 15.70 2.02
C SER A 297 5.17 17.24 1.93
N VAL A 298 4.33 17.79 1.04
CA VAL A 298 4.20 19.24 0.90
C VAL A 298 2.73 19.69 0.98
N ILE A 299 1.86 19.18 0.09
CA ILE A 299 0.47 19.68 -0.01
C ILE A 299 -0.35 19.35 1.25
N LEU A 300 -0.35 18.07 1.68
CA LEU A 300 -1.09 17.67 2.88
C LEU A 300 -0.59 18.38 4.14
N PRO A 301 0.71 18.38 4.47
CA PRO A 301 1.22 19.15 5.61
C PRO A 301 0.87 20.63 5.54
N ALA A 302 0.94 21.24 4.36
CA ALA A 302 0.57 22.62 4.15
C ALA A 302 -0.90 22.89 4.47
N MET A 303 -1.83 22.04 4.00
CA MET A 303 -3.26 22.17 4.30
C MET A 303 -3.55 22.03 5.80
N LEU A 304 -2.92 21.07 6.45
CA LEU A 304 -3.07 20.88 7.90
C LEU A 304 -2.53 22.08 8.69
N LEU A 305 -1.36 22.61 8.32
CA LEU A 305 -0.78 23.82 8.93
C LEU A 305 -1.62 25.07 8.68
N ALA A 306 -2.18 25.21 7.47
CA ALA A 306 -2.99 26.38 7.09
C ALA A 306 -4.36 26.41 7.79
N SER A 307 -4.83 25.29 8.32
CA SER A 307 -6.06 25.24 9.12
C SER A 307 -5.91 25.96 10.47
N ASN A 308 -4.67 26.14 10.95
CA ASN A 308 -4.33 26.60 12.30
C ASN A 308 -4.90 25.71 13.42
N ASP A 309 -5.27 24.46 13.10
CA ASP A 309 -5.58 23.43 14.08
C ASP A 309 -4.30 22.65 14.45
N SER A 310 -4.32 21.98 15.61
CA SER A 310 -3.19 21.21 16.12
C SER A 310 -3.06 19.83 15.48
N TYR A 311 -3.18 19.73 14.14
CA TYR A 311 -3.00 18.45 13.45
C TYR A 311 -1.58 17.91 13.57
N VAL A 312 -1.46 16.62 13.83
CA VAL A 312 -0.19 15.90 13.74
C VAL A 312 0.19 15.76 12.26
N LEU A 313 1.38 16.26 11.92
CA LEU A 313 1.92 16.10 10.56
C LEU A 313 2.41 14.66 10.33
N PRO A 314 2.59 14.21 9.07
CA PRO A 314 3.05 12.87 8.77
C PRO A 314 4.33 12.49 9.54
N THR A 315 4.26 11.40 10.33
CA THR A 315 5.42 10.88 11.05
C THR A 315 6.28 10.03 10.13
N ILE A 316 5.63 9.10 9.40
CA ILE A 316 6.27 8.23 8.41
C ILE A 316 5.60 8.46 7.06
N ILE A 317 6.40 8.68 6.03
CA ILE A 317 5.98 8.61 4.63
C ILE A 317 6.86 7.56 3.96
N SER A 318 6.32 6.35 3.82
CA SER A 318 7.02 5.24 3.17
C SER A 318 6.66 5.24 1.68
N ALA A 319 7.53 5.85 0.88
CA ALA A 319 7.36 6.01 -0.56
C ALA A 319 8.17 4.96 -1.31
N THR A 320 7.47 4.06 -2.01
CA THR A 320 8.13 3.05 -2.84
C THR A 320 8.53 3.59 -4.21
N GLU A 321 9.63 3.07 -4.71
CA GLU A 321 10.01 3.16 -6.12
C GLU A 321 9.07 2.30 -7.00
N TYR A 322 9.32 2.17 -8.30
CA TYR A 322 8.44 1.38 -9.17
C TYR A 322 8.71 -0.12 -9.07
N LEU A 323 7.62 -0.88 -8.94
CA LEU A 323 7.65 -2.29 -9.33
C LEU A 323 7.42 -2.35 -10.84
N MET A 324 8.41 -2.82 -11.58
CA MET A 324 8.28 -3.13 -13.01
C MET A 324 7.64 -4.51 -13.20
N PHE A 325 7.12 -4.79 -14.37
CA PHE A 325 6.60 -6.10 -14.75
C PHE A 325 7.32 -6.60 -15.99
N GLU A 326 8.08 -7.69 -15.86
CA GLU A 326 8.93 -8.26 -16.93
C GLU A 326 9.75 -7.19 -17.67
N GLY A 327 10.37 -6.28 -16.89
CA GLY A 327 11.20 -5.19 -17.40
C GLY A 327 10.45 -3.97 -17.94
N GLN A 328 9.13 -3.96 -17.90
CA GLN A 328 8.32 -2.85 -18.40
C GLN A 328 7.53 -2.18 -17.26
N LYS A 329 7.15 -0.91 -17.45
CA LYS A 329 6.18 -0.26 -16.55
C LYS A 329 4.78 -0.86 -16.76
N PHE A 330 4.04 -1.04 -15.64
CA PHE A 330 2.62 -1.40 -15.72
C PHE A 330 1.85 -0.42 -16.61
N SER A 331 0.99 -0.93 -17.46
CA SER A 331 0.23 -0.11 -18.39
C SER A 331 -1.11 -0.73 -18.77
N LYS A 332 -2.22 -0.12 -18.34
CA LYS A 332 -3.57 -0.53 -18.74
C LYS A 332 -3.73 -0.53 -20.27
N ARG A 333 -3.34 0.58 -20.93
CA ARG A 333 -3.47 0.74 -22.38
C ARG A 333 -2.72 -0.32 -23.19
N ARG A 334 -1.53 -0.72 -22.74
CA ARG A 334 -0.70 -1.75 -23.40
C ARG A 334 -0.94 -3.15 -22.86
N ARG A 335 -1.84 -3.31 -21.88
CA ARG A 335 -2.13 -4.56 -21.18
C ARG A 335 -0.87 -5.21 -20.57
N VAL A 336 0.10 -4.39 -20.13
CA VAL A 336 1.32 -4.84 -19.46
C VAL A 336 1.08 -4.87 -17.96
N GLY A 337 1.16 -6.05 -17.35
CA GLY A 337 1.00 -6.24 -15.91
C GLY A 337 0.01 -7.32 -15.54
N VAL A 338 -0.19 -7.49 -14.23
CA VAL A 338 -1.22 -8.33 -13.61
C VAL A 338 -1.99 -7.47 -12.61
N TRP A 339 -3.31 -7.53 -12.68
CA TRP A 339 -4.22 -6.83 -11.79
C TRP A 339 -4.56 -7.73 -10.59
N ILE A 340 -4.98 -7.13 -9.49
CA ILE A 340 -5.18 -7.87 -8.23
C ILE A 340 -6.28 -8.94 -8.30
N ASP A 341 -7.28 -8.77 -9.14
CA ASP A 341 -8.31 -9.77 -9.42
C ASP A 341 -7.77 -10.92 -10.31
N GLU A 342 -6.95 -10.59 -11.32
CA GLU A 342 -6.26 -11.59 -12.15
C GLU A 342 -5.31 -12.46 -11.31
N ALA A 343 -4.57 -11.82 -10.39
CA ALA A 343 -3.65 -12.50 -9.49
C ALA A 343 -4.36 -13.60 -8.68
N LEU A 344 -5.53 -13.30 -8.10
CA LEU A 344 -6.30 -14.29 -7.31
C LEU A 344 -6.88 -15.43 -8.17
N LYS A 345 -7.11 -15.21 -9.46
CA LYS A 345 -7.50 -16.32 -10.38
C LYS A 345 -6.31 -17.22 -10.73
N ILE A 346 -5.10 -16.65 -10.82
CA ILE A 346 -3.87 -17.42 -11.09
C ILE A 346 -3.47 -18.25 -9.87
N VAL A 347 -3.42 -17.63 -8.69
CA VAL A 347 -3.16 -18.30 -7.40
C VAL A 347 -4.16 -17.77 -6.38
N SER A 348 -5.12 -18.60 -6.00
CA SER A 348 -6.26 -18.20 -5.15
C SER A 348 -5.90 -17.90 -3.70
N GLU A 349 -4.77 -18.43 -3.19
CA GLU A 349 -4.29 -18.11 -1.84
C GLU A 349 -3.51 -16.79 -1.86
N ALA A 350 -4.15 -15.73 -1.38
CA ALA A 350 -3.60 -14.38 -1.38
C ALA A 350 -2.26 -14.26 -0.63
N ASP A 351 -2.02 -15.09 0.41
CA ASP A 351 -0.80 -15.00 1.22
C ASP A 351 0.47 -15.31 0.42
N TYR A 352 0.40 -16.11 -0.65
CA TYR A 352 1.56 -16.32 -1.55
C TYR A 352 1.92 -15.04 -2.31
N TRP A 353 0.90 -14.32 -2.79
CA TRP A 353 1.10 -13.03 -3.44
C TRP A 353 1.61 -11.98 -2.46
N ARG A 354 1.02 -11.91 -1.27
CA ARG A 354 1.43 -10.99 -0.21
C ARG A 354 2.90 -11.17 0.13
N TYR A 355 3.33 -12.42 0.36
CA TYR A 355 4.72 -12.73 0.65
C TYR A 355 5.65 -12.35 -0.49
N ALA A 356 5.35 -12.81 -1.71
CA ALA A 356 6.19 -12.55 -2.88
C ALA A 356 6.31 -11.04 -3.18
N LEU A 357 5.21 -10.29 -3.05
CA LEU A 357 5.23 -8.84 -3.28
C LEU A 357 6.06 -8.09 -2.22
N ILE A 358 5.98 -8.47 -0.94
CA ILE A 358 6.83 -7.87 0.10
C ILE A 358 8.30 -8.22 -0.13
N ARG A 359 8.62 -9.44 -0.57
CA ARG A 359 9.99 -9.85 -0.94
C ARG A 359 10.55 -9.02 -2.11
N MET A 360 9.67 -8.59 -3.03
CA MET A 360 10.02 -7.77 -4.19
C MET A 360 9.74 -6.27 -3.99
N ARG A 361 9.36 -5.82 -2.76
CA ARG A 361 9.00 -4.42 -2.49
C ARG A 361 10.13 -3.47 -2.92
N PRO A 362 9.83 -2.44 -3.75
CA PRO A 362 10.84 -1.50 -4.23
C PRO A 362 11.11 -0.40 -3.19
N GLU A 363 11.95 -0.69 -2.20
CA GLU A 363 12.22 0.25 -1.08
C GLU A 363 13.20 1.36 -1.43
N ASP A 364 14.32 1.01 -2.09
CA ASP A 364 15.43 1.94 -2.36
C ASP A 364 15.65 2.19 -3.86
N ARG A 365 15.13 1.33 -4.69
CA ARG A 365 15.25 1.37 -6.15
C ARG A 365 14.10 0.61 -6.81
N ASP A 366 13.90 0.88 -8.09
CA ASP A 366 12.96 0.11 -8.90
C ASP A 366 13.29 -1.40 -8.81
N THR A 367 12.27 -2.21 -8.67
CA THR A 367 12.37 -3.68 -8.70
C THR A 367 11.55 -4.23 -9.86
N ASN A 368 11.73 -5.51 -10.17
CA ASN A 368 11.09 -6.12 -11.32
C ASN A 368 10.36 -7.41 -10.91
N PHE A 369 9.05 -7.42 -11.07
CA PHE A 369 8.28 -8.66 -10.98
C PHE A 369 8.58 -9.53 -12.19
N LYS A 370 9.02 -10.76 -11.94
CA LYS A 370 9.18 -11.82 -12.93
C LYS A 370 8.48 -13.07 -12.45
N TRP A 371 7.82 -13.79 -13.33
CA TRP A 371 7.16 -15.04 -12.98
C TRP A 371 8.13 -16.09 -12.43
N VAL A 372 9.32 -16.19 -13.01
CA VAL A 372 10.37 -17.09 -12.52
C VAL A 372 10.77 -16.76 -11.07
N GLU A 373 10.81 -15.49 -10.72
CA GLU A 373 11.12 -15.05 -9.37
C GLU A 373 9.95 -15.32 -8.40
N PHE A 374 8.70 -15.10 -8.84
CA PHE A 374 7.52 -15.47 -8.07
C PHE A 374 7.50 -16.98 -7.74
N ILE A 375 7.81 -17.85 -8.73
CA ILE A 375 7.93 -19.30 -8.52
C ILE A 375 9.05 -19.62 -7.53
N ARG A 376 10.23 -19.00 -7.68
CA ARG A 376 11.36 -19.19 -6.79
C ARG A 376 11.02 -18.80 -5.33
N ILE A 377 10.42 -17.63 -5.13
CA ILE A 377 10.02 -17.14 -3.81
C ILE A 377 8.99 -18.08 -3.18
N THR A 378 7.98 -18.51 -3.92
CA THR A 378 6.91 -19.35 -3.36
C THR A 378 7.34 -20.78 -3.13
N ASN A 379 8.06 -21.41 -4.06
CA ASN A 379 8.41 -22.82 -3.97
C ASN A 379 9.72 -23.07 -3.23
N SER A 380 10.80 -22.36 -3.61
CA SER A 380 12.11 -22.64 -3.01
C SER A 380 12.28 -21.92 -1.68
N GLU A 381 12.04 -20.62 -1.63
CA GLU A 381 12.28 -19.84 -0.42
C GLU A 381 11.22 -20.13 0.66
N LEU A 382 9.94 -19.96 0.33
CA LEU A 382 8.88 -20.13 1.31
C LEU A 382 8.63 -21.61 1.66
N ASN A 383 8.51 -22.48 0.65
CA ASN A 383 8.18 -23.87 0.89
C ASN A 383 9.39 -24.71 1.31
N ASP A 384 10.47 -24.74 0.48
CA ASP A 384 11.60 -25.64 0.71
C ASP A 384 12.52 -25.18 1.84
N HIS A 385 12.70 -23.88 2.03
CA HIS A 385 13.56 -23.38 3.10
C HIS A 385 12.78 -23.17 4.40
N ILE A 386 11.75 -22.32 4.40
CA ILE A 386 11.02 -21.94 5.62
C ILE A 386 10.06 -23.05 6.03
N GLY A 387 9.21 -23.49 5.12
CA GLY A 387 8.18 -24.50 5.39
C GLY A 387 8.76 -25.84 5.78
N ASN A 388 9.80 -26.29 5.08
CA ASN A 388 10.47 -27.54 5.40
C ASN A 388 11.19 -27.50 6.75
N PHE A 389 11.84 -26.39 7.09
CA PHE A 389 12.44 -26.22 8.43
C PHE A 389 11.39 -26.40 9.52
N ILE A 390 10.31 -25.62 9.49
CA ILE A 390 9.23 -25.70 10.47
C ILE A 390 8.65 -27.12 10.54
N HIS A 391 8.33 -27.70 9.39
CA HIS A 391 7.70 -29.04 9.32
C HIS A 391 8.61 -30.13 9.88
N ARG A 392 9.91 -30.11 9.55
CA ARG A 392 10.89 -31.08 10.07
C ARG A 392 11.01 -30.98 11.60
N VAL A 393 11.13 -29.75 12.12
CA VAL A 393 11.23 -29.51 13.57
C VAL A 393 10.02 -30.07 14.29
N LEU A 394 8.80 -29.67 13.87
CA LEU A 394 7.56 -30.14 14.50
C LEU A 394 7.39 -31.66 14.37
N THR A 395 7.76 -32.24 13.24
CA THR A 395 7.69 -33.71 13.02
C THR A 395 8.63 -34.47 13.93
N LEU A 396 9.86 -33.98 14.15
CA LEU A 396 10.82 -34.61 15.06
C LEU A 396 10.37 -34.51 16.52
N ILE A 397 9.83 -33.38 16.93
CA ILE A 397 9.24 -33.21 18.28
C ILE A 397 8.04 -34.16 18.47
N TRP A 398 7.16 -34.24 17.46
CA TRP A 398 6.01 -35.15 17.51
C TRP A 398 6.46 -36.61 17.64
N LYS A 399 7.42 -37.02 16.83
CA LYS A 399 7.91 -38.41 16.77
C LYS A 399 8.69 -38.84 18.03
N HIS A 400 9.59 -38.00 18.51
CA HIS A 400 10.55 -38.38 19.55
C HIS A 400 10.16 -37.92 20.95
N PHE A 401 9.35 -36.85 21.05
CA PHE A 401 8.93 -36.25 22.32
C PHE A 401 7.40 -36.26 22.51
N LYS A 402 6.68 -37.08 21.73
CA LYS A 402 5.21 -37.23 21.81
C LYS A 402 4.47 -35.87 21.73
N GLY A 403 5.00 -34.96 20.93
CA GLY A 403 4.47 -33.61 20.74
C GLY A 403 4.75 -32.62 21.89
N ARG A 404 5.43 -33.02 22.96
CA ARG A 404 5.86 -32.10 24.03
C ARG A 404 7.12 -31.36 23.58
N ILE A 405 7.14 -30.05 23.75
CA ILE A 405 8.35 -29.26 23.43
C ILE A 405 9.45 -29.64 24.44
N PRO A 406 10.63 -30.08 23.96
CA PRO A 406 11.72 -30.44 24.85
C PRO A 406 12.30 -29.20 25.54
N GLU A 407 12.71 -29.35 26.77
CA GLU A 407 13.43 -28.32 27.52
C GLU A 407 14.84 -28.10 26.95
N VAL A 408 15.28 -26.87 26.99
CA VAL A 408 16.65 -26.47 26.66
C VAL A 408 17.46 -26.52 27.95
N THR A 409 18.23 -27.57 28.16
CA THR A 409 18.91 -27.83 29.45
C THR A 409 20.36 -27.31 29.43
N ARG A 410 21.23 -27.89 28.61
CA ARG A 410 22.67 -27.56 28.57
C ARG A 410 23.05 -27.08 27.17
N LEU A 411 23.59 -25.87 27.07
CA LEU A 411 24.02 -25.26 25.81
C LEU A 411 25.51 -25.48 25.57
N ASP A 412 25.88 -26.08 24.46
CA ASP A 412 27.24 -26.04 23.93
C ASP A 412 27.51 -24.71 23.17
N PRO A 413 28.71 -24.44 22.66
CA PRO A 413 29.00 -23.21 21.94
C PRO A 413 28.12 -22.98 20.71
N LEU A 414 27.79 -24.03 19.97
CA LEU A 414 26.93 -23.94 18.78
C LEU A 414 25.46 -23.62 19.15
N ASP A 415 24.99 -24.19 20.26
CA ASP A 415 23.66 -23.92 20.81
C ASP A 415 23.55 -22.47 21.26
N ARG A 416 24.55 -21.94 21.94
CA ARG A 416 24.61 -20.52 22.37
C ARG A 416 24.59 -19.58 21.16
N GLU A 417 25.46 -19.82 20.18
CA GLU A 417 25.52 -19.03 18.95
C GLU A 417 24.16 -19.00 18.23
N PHE A 418 23.51 -20.17 18.09
CA PHE A 418 22.22 -20.24 17.43
C PHE A 418 21.13 -19.52 18.23
N ASN A 419 21.07 -19.74 19.56
CA ASN A 419 20.09 -19.07 20.42
C ASN A 419 20.22 -17.53 20.35
N GLU A 420 21.43 -17.00 20.46
CA GLU A 420 21.69 -15.57 20.30
C GLU A 420 21.29 -15.06 18.89
N SER A 421 21.48 -15.89 17.87
CA SER A 421 21.09 -15.51 16.51
C SER A 421 19.56 -15.39 16.32
N ILE A 422 18.77 -16.16 17.07
CA ILE A 422 17.30 -16.05 17.10
C ILE A 422 16.91 -14.70 17.70
N ASP A 423 17.49 -14.36 18.87
CA ASP A 423 17.15 -13.12 19.59
C ASP A 423 17.58 -11.88 18.78
N ARG A 424 18.80 -11.87 18.20
CA ARG A 424 19.26 -10.82 17.28
C ARG A 424 18.37 -10.69 16.03
N SER A 425 17.81 -11.80 15.54
CA SER A 425 16.88 -11.75 14.41
C SER A 425 15.57 -11.02 14.77
N TRP A 426 15.05 -11.24 15.97
CA TRP A 426 13.87 -10.53 16.45
C TRP A 426 14.12 -9.02 16.60
N GLU A 427 15.24 -8.65 17.19
CA GLU A 427 15.66 -7.25 17.34
C GLU A 427 15.80 -6.56 15.97
N SER A 428 16.49 -7.21 15.03
CA SER A 428 16.65 -6.69 13.67
C SER A 428 15.33 -6.56 12.93
N TYR A 429 14.47 -7.57 13.03
CA TYR A 429 13.14 -7.55 12.43
C TYR A 429 12.30 -6.38 12.97
N THR A 430 12.24 -6.21 14.29
CA THR A 430 11.48 -5.12 14.90
C THR A 430 12.06 -3.75 14.55
N ALA A 431 13.39 -3.61 14.49
CA ALA A 431 14.04 -2.38 14.06
C ALA A 431 13.67 -1.99 12.62
N TYR A 432 13.68 -2.96 11.69
CA TYR A 432 13.25 -2.72 10.31
C TYR A 432 11.76 -2.41 10.22
N MET A 433 10.91 -3.18 10.91
CA MET A 433 9.47 -2.96 10.90
C MET A 433 9.09 -1.59 11.46
N ASN A 434 9.72 -1.13 12.54
CA ASN A 434 9.47 0.20 13.13
C ASN A 434 9.77 1.36 12.16
N ARG A 435 10.61 1.12 11.15
CA ARG A 435 10.94 2.06 10.08
C ARG A 435 10.22 1.78 8.77
N ALA A 436 9.18 0.94 8.78
CA ALA A 436 8.44 0.50 7.60
C ALA A 436 9.33 -0.12 6.48
N ARG A 437 10.52 -0.68 6.83
CA ARG A 437 11.43 -1.38 5.92
C ARG A 437 11.02 -2.85 5.79
N LEU A 438 9.90 -3.10 5.15
CA LEU A 438 9.20 -4.39 5.16
C LEU A 438 9.95 -5.49 4.40
N ARG A 439 10.62 -5.14 3.30
CA ARG A 439 11.48 -6.07 2.55
C ARG A 439 12.66 -6.49 3.40
N ALA A 440 13.37 -5.53 4.01
CA ALA A 440 14.50 -5.81 4.89
C ALA A 440 14.07 -6.67 6.09
N ALA A 441 12.90 -6.40 6.67
CA ALA A 441 12.32 -7.24 7.73
C ALA A 441 12.05 -8.67 7.24
N SER A 442 11.52 -8.85 6.03
CA SER A 442 11.28 -10.18 5.46
C SER A 442 12.58 -10.96 5.16
N ASP A 443 13.69 -10.26 4.83
CA ASP A 443 15.01 -10.89 4.66
C ASP A 443 15.52 -11.52 5.96
N VAL A 444 15.20 -10.92 7.12
CA VAL A 444 15.56 -11.50 8.43
C VAL A 444 14.91 -12.86 8.64
N VAL A 445 13.65 -13.01 8.23
CA VAL A 445 12.91 -14.28 8.35
C VAL A 445 13.59 -15.39 7.55
N VAL A 446 13.96 -15.11 6.31
CA VAL A 446 14.65 -16.07 5.43
C VAL A 446 15.99 -16.48 6.02
N LYS A 447 16.80 -15.49 6.45
CA LYS A 447 18.11 -15.74 7.05
C LYS A 447 18.03 -16.58 8.33
N LEU A 448 17.00 -16.35 9.16
CA LEU A 448 16.80 -17.17 10.36
C LEU A 448 16.44 -18.62 9.99
N ALA A 449 15.58 -18.83 9.00
CA ALA A 449 15.24 -20.18 8.52
C ALA A 449 16.46 -20.91 7.93
N GLU A 450 17.32 -20.20 7.19
CA GLU A 450 18.57 -20.77 6.68
C GLU A 450 19.54 -21.20 7.80
N LYS A 451 19.71 -20.33 8.81
CA LYS A 451 20.53 -20.65 10.00
C LYS A 451 19.95 -21.84 10.75
N GLY A 452 18.62 -21.88 10.92
CA GLY A 452 17.90 -22.97 11.56
C GLY A 452 18.12 -24.31 10.83
N ASN A 453 18.02 -24.33 9.51
CA ASN A 453 18.30 -25.53 8.71
C ASN A 453 19.77 -26.00 8.86
N LYS A 454 20.73 -25.08 8.82
CA LYS A 454 22.16 -25.41 9.03
C LYS A 454 22.41 -25.98 10.43
N TYR A 455 21.84 -25.33 11.45
CA TYR A 455 21.96 -25.79 12.84
C TYR A 455 21.31 -27.16 13.03
N LEU A 456 20.07 -27.35 12.56
CA LEU A 456 19.34 -28.64 12.64
C LEU A 456 20.13 -29.80 11.99
N ASN A 457 20.74 -29.54 10.84
CA ASN A 457 21.57 -30.55 10.15
C ASN A 457 22.88 -30.86 10.90
N ARG A 458 23.55 -29.85 11.49
CA ARG A 458 24.79 -30.06 12.28
C ARG A 458 24.54 -30.84 13.56
N LYS A 459 23.45 -30.53 14.28
CA LYS A 459 23.08 -31.21 15.54
C LYS A 459 22.47 -32.59 15.28
N ALA A 460 21.92 -32.84 14.11
CA ALA A 460 21.33 -34.11 13.67
C ALA A 460 20.48 -34.79 14.78
N PRO A 461 19.46 -34.12 15.37
CA PRO A 461 18.75 -34.63 16.54
C PRO A 461 18.05 -35.97 16.29
N TRP A 462 17.74 -36.33 15.05
CA TRP A 462 17.17 -37.64 14.67
C TRP A 462 18.14 -38.81 14.89
N ALA A 463 19.46 -38.56 14.85
CA ALA A 463 20.47 -39.55 15.19
C ALA A 463 20.83 -39.43 16.68
N ARG A 464 21.08 -38.20 17.16
CA ARG A 464 21.51 -37.92 18.51
C ARG A 464 20.55 -38.40 19.60
N VAL A 465 19.24 -38.44 19.34
CA VAL A 465 18.23 -38.94 20.30
C VAL A 465 18.47 -40.38 20.75
N LYS A 466 19.21 -41.17 19.99
CA LYS A 466 19.58 -42.57 20.35
C LYS A 466 20.76 -42.63 21.35
N GLU A 467 21.57 -41.58 21.41
CA GLU A 467 22.76 -41.48 22.24
C GLU A 467 22.50 -40.60 23.47
N SER A 468 21.86 -39.45 23.28
CA SER A 468 21.55 -38.46 24.31
C SER A 468 20.20 -37.80 23.99
N VAL A 469 19.18 -38.11 24.75
CA VAL A 469 17.84 -37.52 24.66
C VAL A 469 17.90 -36.03 24.99
N ASP A 470 18.72 -35.65 25.98
CA ASP A 470 18.84 -34.25 26.45
C ASP A 470 19.47 -33.36 25.39
N GLU A 471 20.56 -33.81 24.73
CA GLU A 471 21.18 -33.04 23.65
C GLU A 471 20.26 -32.89 22.43
N ALA A 472 19.56 -33.97 22.06
CA ALA A 472 18.57 -33.92 21.00
C ALA A 472 17.39 -33.02 21.37
N GLY A 473 16.97 -33.08 22.63
CA GLY A 473 15.94 -32.20 23.20
C GLY A 473 16.32 -30.74 23.14
N THR A 474 17.51 -30.38 23.61
CA THR A 474 18.06 -29.02 23.56
C THR A 474 18.07 -28.49 22.13
N ALA A 475 18.59 -29.27 21.17
CA ALA A 475 18.62 -28.89 19.77
C ALA A 475 17.22 -28.64 19.17
N LEU A 476 16.26 -29.53 19.46
CA LEU A 476 14.90 -29.39 18.99
C LEU A 476 14.14 -28.26 19.70
N GLY A 477 14.41 -27.99 20.97
CA GLY A 477 13.84 -26.85 21.70
C GLY A 477 14.27 -25.51 21.10
N LEU A 478 15.57 -25.37 20.75
CA LEU A 478 16.06 -24.17 20.05
C LEU A 478 15.50 -24.04 18.64
N CYS A 479 15.43 -25.13 17.88
CA CYS A 479 14.79 -25.13 16.55
C CYS A 479 13.29 -24.77 16.64
N PHE A 480 12.59 -25.22 17.67
CA PHE A 480 11.20 -24.82 17.92
C PHE A 480 11.10 -23.34 18.23
N LYS A 481 11.97 -22.77 19.09
CA LYS A 481 12.06 -21.33 19.35
C LYS A 481 12.22 -20.56 18.02
N ALA A 482 13.16 -20.96 17.18
CA ALA A 482 13.36 -20.33 15.86
C ALA A 482 12.11 -20.43 14.98
N SER A 483 11.45 -21.60 14.93
CA SER A 483 10.22 -21.81 14.14
C SER A 483 9.06 -20.94 14.62
N LEU A 484 8.93 -20.74 15.93
CA LEU A 484 7.94 -19.85 16.53
C LEU A 484 8.21 -18.39 16.15
N TYR A 485 9.46 -17.94 16.24
CA TYR A 485 9.86 -16.58 15.84
C TYR A 485 9.57 -16.34 14.36
N ILE A 486 9.91 -17.29 13.49
CA ILE A 486 9.59 -17.22 12.06
C ILE A 486 8.08 -17.10 11.84
N ALA A 487 7.27 -17.92 12.50
CA ALA A 487 5.81 -17.87 12.35
C ALA A 487 5.22 -16.52 12.77
N VAL A 488 5.71 -15.98 13.89
CA VAL A 488 5.30 -14.65 14.39
C VAL A 488 5.73 -13.53 13.43
N MET A 489 6.98 -13.56 12.94
CA MET A 489 7.47 -12.56 11.98
C MET A 489 6.73 -12.62 10.63
N LEU A 490 6.26 -13.79 10.21
CA LEU A 490 5.45 -13.95 9.00
C LEU A 490 4.01 -13.47 9.17
N TYR A 491 3.48 -13.41 10.39
CA TYR A 491 2.05 -13.12 10.62
C TYR A 491 1.58 -11.79 10.01
N PRO A 492 2.29 -10.65 10.11
CA PRO A 492 1.85 -9.43 9.44
C PRO A 492 1.81 -9.54 7.92
N ILE A 493 2.72 -10.33 7.33
CA ILE A 493 2.89 -10.46 5.88
C ILE A 493 1.86 -11.44 5.30
N MET A 494 1.74 -12.63 5.89
CA MET A 494 0.89 -13.73 5.41
C MET A 494 0.02 -14.28 6.54
N PRO A 495 -1.00 -13.51 6.96
CA PRO A 495 -1.73 -13.76 8.20
C PRO A 495 -2.44 -15.12 8.23
N ARG A 496 -3.04 -15.57 7.12
CA ARG A 496 -3.79 -16.83 7.08
C ARG A 496 -2.87 -18.04 7.25
N LEU A 497 -1.76 -18.06 6.51
CA LEU A 497 -0.80 -19.17 6.53
C LEU A 497 0.04 -19.17 7.82
N ALA A 498 0.44 -18.01 8.33
CA ALA A 498 1.15 -17.89 9.60
C ALA A 498 0.27 -18.36 10.79
N LEU A 499 -1.01 -17.97 10.81
CA LEU A 499 -1.96 -18.45 11.82
C LEU A 499 -2.14 -19.98 11.75
N ARG A 500 -2.10 -20.57 10.56
CA ARG A 500 -2.12 -22.05 10.43
C ARG A 500 -0.89 -22.69 11.07
N VAL A 501 0.30 -22.08 10.89
CA VAL A 501 1.53 -22.55 11.54
C VAL A 501 1.42 -22.41 13.07
N LEU A 502 0.99 -21.27 13.58
CA LEU A 502 0.81 -21.04 15.02
C LEU A 502 -0.21 -22.03 15.64
N ARG A 503 -1.30 -22.34 14.93
CA ARG A 503 -2.26 -23.38 15.38
C ARG A 503 -1.63 -24.78 15.43
N MET A 504 -0.75 -25.13 14.49
CA MET A 504 0.01 -26.41 14.58
C MET A 504 0.94 -26.43 15.79
N MET A 505 1.48 -25.26 16.16
CA MET A 505 2.23 -25.10 17.40
C MET A 505 1.34 -25.05 18.66
N ASN A 506 0.03 -25.20 18.50
CA ASN A 506 -0.97 -25.11 19.56
C ASN A 506 -0.94 -23.76 20.31
N VAL A 507 -0.57 -22.70 19.60
CA VAL A 507 -0.66 -21.33 20.11
C VAL A 507 -2.10 -20.87 19.98
N GLU A 508 -2.73 -20.51 21.09
CA GLU A 508 -4.07 -19.92 21.08
C GLU A 508 -4.03 -18.54 20.42
N VAL A 509 -4.59 -18.47 19.23
CA VAL A 509 -4.82 -17.20 18.55
C VAL A 509 -6.30 -16.87 18.67
N ARG A 510 -6.63 -16.01 19.63
CA ARG A 510 -7.98 -15.47 19.80
C ARG A 510 -8.28 -14.48 18.66
N GLU A 511 -9.55 -14.20 18.40
CA GLU A 511 -10.00 -13.28 17.34
C GLU A 511 -9.54 -11.82 17.53
N ALA A 512 -9.13 -11.42 18.72
CA ALA A 512 -8.50 -10.13 19.00
C ALA A 512 -7.07 -10.08 18.42
N PRO A 513 -6.54 -8.91 18.05
CA PRO A 513 -5.19 -8.82 17.54
C PRO A 513 -4.21 -9.47 18.53
N LEU A 514 -3.42 -10.42 18.00
CA LEU A 514 -2.42 -11.13 18.76
C LEU A 514 -1.35 -10.13 19.24
N ILE A 515 -1.35 -9.83 20.55
CA ILE A 515 -0.36 -8.92 21.14
C ILE A 515 0.85 -9.73 21.58
N ILE A 516 2.01 -9.42 21.01
CA ILE A 516 3.27 -10.14 21.23
C ILE A 516 4.39 -9.15 21.53
N LYS A 517 4.87 -9.14 22.76
CA LYS A 517 6.11 -8.43 23.13
C LYS A 517 7.33 -9.27 22.76
N GLN A 518 7.32 -10.53 23.18
CA GLN A 518 8.32 -11.54 22.81
C GLN A 518 7.60 -12.83 22.36
N PRO A 519 8.01 -13.47 21.25
CA PRO A 519 7.35 -14.68 20.76
C PRO A 519 7.31 -15.84 21.79
N THR A 520 8.32 -15.95 22.65
CA THR A 520 8.39 -16.96 23.70
C THR A 520 7.26 -16.87 24.75
N GLU A 521 6.63 -15.69 24.92
CA GLU A 521 5.48 -15.50 25.83
C GLU A 521 4.24 -16.32 25.40
N LEU A 522 4.19 -16.76 24.14
CA LEU A 522 3.12 -17.60 23.61
C LEU A 522 3.16 -19.06 24.08
N ILE A 523 4.26 -19.46 24.71
CA ILE A 523 4.54 -20.86 25.06
C ILE A 523 4.70 -20.97 26.58
N LYS A 524 4.03 -21.98 27.14
CA LYS A 524 4.12 -22.31 28.56
C LYS A 524 5.04 -23.53 28.76
N GLU A 525 5.56 -23.73 29.96
CA GLU A 525 6.26 -24.95 30.32
C GLU A 525 5.39 -26.20 30.08
N GLY A 526 5.99 -27.24 29.52
CA GLY A 526 5.28 -28.46 29.16
C GLY A 526 4.36 -28.36 27.96
N HIS A 527 4.44 -27.27 27.20
CA HIS A 527 3.60 -27.04 26.01
C HIS A 527 3.66 -28.19 25.01
N ARG A 528 2.52 -28.48 24.39
CA ARG A 528 2.41 -29.55 23.39
C ARG A 528 1.94 -28.98 22.05
N ILE A 529 2.58 -29.43 20.98
CA ILE A 529 2.16 -29.11 19.61
C ILE A 529 1.02 -30.05 19.16
N SER A 530 0.27 -29.63 18.15
CA SER A 530 -0.66 -30.49 17.40
C SER A 530 0.08 -31.39 16.41
N ARG A 531 -0.61 -32.40 15.85
CA ARG A 531 -0.02 -33.24 14.80
C ARG A 531 0.42 -32.38 13.61
N PRO A 532 1.70 -32.40 13.24
CA PRO A 532 2.21 -31.54 12.18
C PRO A 532 1.73 -31.97 10.79
N SER A 533 1.54 -30.97 9.94
CA SER A 533 1.29 -31.12 8.50
C SER A 533 2.15 -30.11 7.74
N PRO A 534 2.40 -30.28 6.44
CA PRO A 534 3.13 -29.28 5.66
C PRO A 534 2.48 -27.90 5.77
N PRO A 535 3.23 -26.86 6.22
CA PRO A 535 2.66 -25.53 6.47
C PRO A 535 2.25 -24.82 5.19
N PHE A 536 3.00 -25.02 4.11
CA PHE A 536 2.77 -24.40 2.81
C PHE A 536 2.64 -25.46 1.74
N LYS A 537 2.07 -25.08 0.60
CA LYS A 537 1.96 -25.95 -0.59
C LYS A 537 2.74 -25.32 -1.74
N LYS A 538 3.46 -26.14 -2.49
CA LYS A 538 4.09 -25.72 -3.74
C LYS A 538 3.03 -25.38 -4.78
N LEU A 539 3.35 -24.47 -5.67
CA LEU A 539 2.58 -24.27 -6.89
C LEU A 539 2.56 -25.59 -7.68
N SER A 540 1.43 -25.90 -8.31
CA SER A 540 1.30 -27.13 -9.07
C SER A 540 2.28 -27.17 -10.26
N ARG A 541 2.72 -28.37 -10.64
CA ARG A 541 3.63 -28.55 -11.79
C ARG A 541 3.04 -27.96 -13.08
N GLY A 542 1.73 -28.11 -13.28
CA GLY A 542 1.04 -27.53 -14.43
C GLY A 542 1.10 -26.01 -14.44
N LEU A 543 0.84 -25.36 -13.30
CA LEU A 543 0.93 -23.91 -13.19
C LEU A 543 2.38 -23.42 -13.39
N ILE A 544 3.37 -24.11 -12.80
CA ILE A 544 4.78 -23.77 -13.00
C ILE A 544 5.15 -23.80 -14.48
N LYS A 545 4.73 -24.85 -15.21
CA LYS A 545 4.97 -24.97 -16.65
C LYS A 545 4.40 -23.79 -17.42
N LEU A 546 3.13 -23.44 -17.17
CA LEU A 546 2.46 -22.28 -17.77
C LEU A 546 3.17 -20.96 -17.49
N LEU A 547 3.58 -20.72 -16.23
CA LEU A 547 4.24 -19.48 -15.83
C LEU A 547 5.71 -19.37 -16.29
N SER A 548 6.33 -20.48 -16.73
CA SER A 548 7.72 -20.53 -17.17
C SER A 548 7.90 -20.52 -18.70
N SER A 549 6.83 -20.70 -19.46
CA SER A 549 6.83 -20.69 -20.94
C SER A 549 6.28 -19.37 -21.45
N GLU A 550 7.04 -18.59 -22.20
CA GLU A 550 6.57 -17.28 -22.73
C GLU A 550 5.29 -17.42 -23.56
N GLU A 551 5.20 -18.44 -24.39
CA GLU A 551 4.07 -18.71 -25.29
C GLU A 551 2.82 -19.15 -24.53
N GLU A 552 2.94 -20.20 -23.70
CA GLU A 552 1.84 -20.72 -22.88
C GLU A 552 1.37 -19.69 -21.83
N LEU A 553 2.30 -18.86 -21.31
CA LEU A 553 1.99 -17.78 -20.36
C LEU A 553 1.06 -16.74 -20.97
N ALA A 554 1.37 -16.26 -22.18
CA ALA A 554 0.57 -15.24 -22.84
C ALA A 554 -0.87 -15.71 -23.08
N GLU A 555 -1.05 -16.94 -23.55
CA GLU A 555 -2.36 -17.57 -23.74
C GLU A 555 -3.11 -17.73 -22.40
N PHE A 556 -2.41 -18.25 -21.38
CA PHE A 556 -2.98 -18.45 -20.05
C PHE A 556 -3.44 -17.13 -19.42
N ILE A 557 -2.61 -16.08 -19.45
CA ILE A 557 -2.97 -14.75 -18.92
C ILE A 557 -4.15 -14.14 -19.67
N ASN A 558 -4.21 -14.32 -20.99
CA ASN A 558 -5.36 -13.83 -21.77
C ASN A 558 -6.66 -14.56 -21.37
N LYS A 559 -6.62 -15.87 -21.17
CA LYS A 559 -7.78 -16.63 -20.69
C LYS A 559 -8.23 -16.17 -19.31
N VAL A 560 -7.30 -15.97 -18.36
CA VAL A 560 -7.60 -15.42 -17.04
C VAL A 560 -8.27 -14.06 -17.16
N ARG A 561 -7.76 -13.17 -18.02
CA ARG A 561 -8.34 -11.85 -18.29
C ARG A 561 -9.76 -11.92 -18.83
N GLU A 562 -10.03 -12.80 -19.76
CA GLU A 562 -11.37 -13.01 -20.31
C GLU A 562 -12.37 -13.46 -19.24
N GLU A 563 -11.95 -14.31 -18.31
CA GLU A 563 -12.78 -14.73 -17.18
C GLU A 563 -13.04 -13.57 -16.22
N VAL A 564 -12.00 -12.85 -15.81
CA VAL A 564 -12.09 -11.74 -14.85
C VAL A 564 -12.89 -10.56 -15.42
N VAL A 565 -12.73 -10.24 -16.70
CA VAL A 565 -13.48 -9.14 -17.37
C VAL A 565 -14.99 -9.36 -17.29
N LYS A 566 -15.46 -10.60 -17.29
CA LYS A 566 -16.90 -10.91 -17.13
C LYS A 566 -17.42 -10.52 -15.74
N GLU A 567 -16.58 -10.64 -14.72
CA GLU A 567 -16.91 -10.30 -13.33
C GLU A 567 -16.76 -8.79 -13.02
N ARG A 568 -15.92 -8.07 -13.80
CA ARG A 568 -15.69 -6.63 -13.62
C ARG A 568 -16.91 -5.82 -13.99
N PRO A 569 -17.24 -4.78 -13.20
CA PRO A 569 -18.15 -3.74 -13.66
C PRO A 569 -17.76 -3.21 -15.03
N GLU A 570 -18.71 -2.88 -15.88
CA GLU A 570 -18.45 -2.46 -17.26
C GLU A 570 -17.43 -1.33 -17.38
N PHE A 571 -17.48 -0.37 -16.45
CA PHE A 571 -16.56 0.75 -16.37
C PHE A 571 -15.10 0.34 -16.12
N LEU A 572 -14.87 -0.76 -15.39
CA LEU A 572 -13.52 -1.26 -15.06
C LEU A 572 -12.98 -2.24 -16.12
N ARG A 573 -13.75 -2.54 -17.15
CA ARG A 573 -13.30 -3.36 -18.28
C ARG A 573 -12.28 -2.57 -19.12
N PRO A 574 -11.34 -3.25 -19.77
CA PRO A 574 -10.29 -2.62 -20.58
C PRO A 574 -10.83 -1.78 -21.74
#